data_5b9fd17ccb7a634be757fd81ec5017c0
#
_entry.id   5b9fd17ccb7a634be757fd81ec5017c0
#
_cell.length_a   1.000
_cell.length_b   1.000
_cell.length_c   1.000
_cell.angle_alpha   90.00
_cell.angle_beta   90.00
_cell.angle_gamma   90.00
#
_symmetry.space_group_name_H-M   'P 1'
#
loop_
_entity.id
_entity.type
_entity.pdbx_description
1 polymer ?
#
loop_
_entity_poly.entity_id
_entity_poly.type
_entity_poly.pdbx_seq_one_letter_code
_entity_poly.pdbx_strand_id
1 'polypeptide(L)'
;MTMTDRSKLKRGVNRRSLLKGAAGVAGLAAGSGAITGFPYVHSAEPKVLRYLGTAVNEGDDISKKCLADTGIKIEYITATTDDVTKRVITQPNSFDVLDTEYFSLKKLVPSGNILALDAKKIKEFDNITPVFTKGQLPNGKTIGGQGTAPWKVLYLEGANSKTFSATPTEFVTLIPTVYNADTLGIRPDLIKRPINSWAELLNPEFKGKAAILNIPSIGIMDAAMVVEATGQHKYEDKGNMTKAE
;
A
#
# COMPACT_ATOMS: atom_id res chain seq x y z
N MET A 1 42.21 -11.38 63.20
CA MET A 1 42.58 -10.41 62.20
C MET A 1 41.31 -10.03 61.37
N THR A 2 40.81 -8.93 61.64
CA THR A 2 39.79 -8.01 61.29
C THR A 2 38.94 -8.37 60.03
N MET A 3 37.65 -8.64 60.27
CA MET A 3 36.56 -8.56 59.27
C MET A 3 36.23 -7.10 59.03
N THR A 4 36.20 -6.68 57.76
CA THR A 4 35.81 -5.34 57.35
C THR A 4 34.37 -5.36 56.78
N ASP A 5 33.56 -4.57 57.44
CA ASP A 5 32.14 -4.23 57.22
C ASP A 5 31.82 -3.82 55.78
N ARG A 6 30.83 -4.46 55.18
CA ARG A 6 30.21 -4.09 53.92
C ARG A 6 28.72 -3.85 54.08
N SER A 7 28.36 -2.76 54.74
CA SER A 7 26.97 -2.28 54.77
C SER A 7 26.88 -0.81 54.39
N LYS A 8 26.91 -0.52 53.08
CA LYS A 8 26.37 0.73 52.52
C LYS A 8 25.41 0.38 51.39
N LEU A 9 24.20 0.03 51.76
CA LEU A 9 23.06 -0.05 50.88
C LEU A 9 22.78 1.34 50.30
N LYS A 10 22.84 1.45 48.99
CA LYS A 10 22.35 2.64 48.22
C LYS A 10 20.86 2.79 48.48
N ARG A 11 20.42 3.80 49.18
CA ARG A 11 19.03 4.21 49.32
C ARG A 11 18.53 4.66 47.94
N GLY A 12 17.66 3.87 47.32
CA GLY A 12 16.92 4.25 46.13
C GLY A 12 15.99 5.41 46.45
N VAL A 13 16.00 6.41 45.60
CA VAL A 13 15.07 7.54 45.66
C VAL A 13 13.65 7.03 45.38
N ASN A 14 12.79 7.10 46.38
CA ASN A 14 11.41 6.64 46.20
C ASN A 14 10.52 7.75 45.60
N ARG A 15 9.45 7.38 44.95
CA ARG A 15 8.54 8.32 44.24
C ARG A 15 7.93 9.42 45.12
N ARG A 16 7.83 9.19 46.43
CA ARG A 16 7.35 10.18 47.43
C ARG A 16 8.35 11.29 47.70
N SER A 17 9.66 11.02 47.62
CA SER A 17 10.70 12.05 47.79
C SER A 17 10.85 12.95 46.58
N LEU A 18 10.52 12.44 45.38
CA LEU A 18 10.44 13.25 44.15
C LEU A 18 9.28 14.24 44.18
N LEU A 19 8.12 13.84 44.69
CA LEU A 19 6.93 14.71 44.80
C LEU A 19 7.12 15.81 45.88
N LYS A 20 7.88 15.54 46.94
CA LYS A 20 8.20 16.54 47.97
C LYS A 20 9.25 17.57 47.51
N GLY A 21 10.13 17.21 46.56
CA GLY A 21 11.06 18.12 45.90
C GLY A 21 10.39 19.08 44.93
N ALA A 22 9.32 18.64 44.25
CA ALA A 22 8.58 19.49 43.32
C ALA A 22 7.74 20.56 43.99
N ALA A 23 7.27 20.34 45.22
CA ALA A 23 6.50 21.34 45.98
C ALA A 23 7.36 22.49 46.54
N GLY A 24 8.68 22.28 46.67
CA GLY A 24 9.60 23.31 47.16
C GLY A 24 10.04 24.33 46.11
N VAL A 25 9.89 24.03 44.84
CA VAL A 25 10.26 24.94 43.73
C VAL A 25 9.11 25.86 43.32
N ALA A 26 7.87 25.51 43.65
CA ALA A 26 6.69 26.36 43.35
C ALA A 26 6.56 27.58 44.26
N GLY A 27 7.28 27.63 45.37
CA GLY A 27 7.22 28.74 46.34
C GLY A 27 8.15 29.93 46.07
N LEU A 28 9.10 29.82 45.15
CA LEU A 28 10.07 30.87 44.83
C LEU A 28 9.78 31.64 43.54
N ALA A 29 8.71 31.31 42.82
CA ALA A 29 8.32 31.97 41.57
C ALA A 29 7.34 33.15 41.75
N ALA A 30 7.01 33.53 43.00
CA ALA A 30 6.06 34.65 43.26
C ALA A 30 6.73 36.03 43.43
N GLY A 31 8.02 36.16 43.17
CA GLY A 31 8.74 37.38 43.50
C GLY A 31 9.64 38.03 42.46
N SER A 32 9.65 37.59 41.20
CA SER A 32 10.43 38.29 40.17
C SER A 32 9.70 38.28 38.84
N GLY A 33 9.55 39.47 38.26
CA GLY A 33 8.80 39.78 37.06
C GLY A 33 9.09 38.83 35.88
N ALA A 34 7.99 38.52 35.24
CA ALA A 34 7.80 38.05 33.86
C ALA A 34 9.06 37.72 33.05
N ILE A 35 9.45 36.47 33.04
CA ILE A 35 10.06 35.89 31.85
C ILE A 35 8.92 35.13 31.14
N THR A 36 8.07 35.92 30.51
CA THR A 36 7.15 35.38 29.49
C THR A 36 7.97 35.16 28.24
N GLY A 37 7.99 33.92 27.74
CA GLY A 37 8.40 33.71 26.38
C GLY A 37 9.52 32.72 26.10
N PHE A 38 9.46 31.54 26.70
CA PHE A 38 9.90 30.38 25.95
C PHE A 38 8.65 29.73 25.36
N PRO A 39 8.50 29.75 24.04
CA PRO A 39 7.48 28.91 23.46
C PRO A 39 7.84 27.48 23.86
N TYR A 40 7.01 26.85 24.68
CA TYR A 40 6.98 25.40 24.80
C TYR A 40 6.63 24.90 23.40
N VAL A 41 7.65 24.67 22.59
CA VAL A 41 7.49 23.85 21.40
C VAL A 41 7.21 22.45 21.93
N HIS A 42 5.96 22.14 22.16
CA HIS A 42 5.50 20.77 22.11
C HIS A 42 5.72 20.34 20.66
N SER A 43 6.93 19.92 20.32
CA SER A 43 7.10 19.03 19.18
C SER A 43 6.47 17.70 19.60
N ALA A 44 5.16 17.60 19.44
CA ALA A 44 4.52 16.31 19.46
C ALA A 44 5.28 15.47 18.42
N GLU A 45 5.83 14.34 18.83
CA GLU A 45 6.46 13.44 17.87
C GLU A 45 5.47 13.21 16.71
N PRO A 46 5.92 13.28 15.45
CA PRO A 46 5.03 13.13 14.32
C PRO A 46 4.34 11.75 14.43
N LYS A 47 3.04 11.72 14.21
CA LYS A 47 2.31 10.46 14.11
C LYS A 47 2.94 9.65 12.98
N VAL A 48 3.20 8.37 13.23
CA VAL A 48 3.75 7.45 12.23
C VAL A 48 2.61 6.73 11.54
N LEU A 49 2.66 6.69 10.20
CA LEU A 49 1.78 5.93 9.34
C LEU A 49 2.58 4.81 8.67
N ARG A 50 2.28 3.57 9.00
CA ARG A 50 2.92 2.38 8.41
C ARG A 50 2.26 2.08 7.08
N TYR A 51 2.99 2.30 6.01
CA TYR A 51 2.52 2.16 4.63
C TYR A 51 3.04 0.85 4.03
N LEU A 52 2.17 -0.15 3.90
CA LEU A 52 2.50 -1.46 3.32
C LEU A 52 2.21 -1.45 1.83
N GLY A 53 3.19 -1.77 1.01
CA GLY A 53 2.99 -1.85 -0.43
C GLY A 53 4.19 -2.40 -1.19
N THR A 54 4.08 -2.36 -2.51
CA THR A 54 5.22 -2.50 -3.40
C THR A 54 5.93 -1.14 -3.54
N ALA A 55 7.15 -1.10 -4.06
CA ALA A 55 7.95 0.14 -4.14
C ALA A 55 7.38 1.20 -5.11
N VAL A 56 6.23 0.96 -5.74
CA VAL A 56 5.70 1.80 -6.82
C VAL A 56 5.39 3.22 -6.36
N ASN A 57 4.81 3.37 -5.17
CA ASN A 57 4.46 4.67 -4.59
C ASN A 57 5.41 5.10 -3.45
N GLU A 58 6.54 4.42 -3.28
CA GLU A 58 7.56 4.79 -2.31
C GLU A 58 8.41 5.93 -2.84
N GLY A 59 8.52 7.02 -2.08
CA GLY A 59 9.32 8.18 -2.47
C GLY A 59 9.57 9.15 -1.34
N ASP A 60 10.82 9.63 -1.28
CA ASP A 60 11.26 10.61 -0.29
C ASP A 60 10.46 11.91 -0.38
N ASP A 61 10.13 12.36 -1.58
CA ASP A 61 9.39 13.60 -1.78
C ASP A 61 7.93 13.46 -1.31
N ILE A 62 7.33 12.28 -1.51
CA ILE A 62 6.00 11.97 -0.99
C ILE A 62 6.03 12.02 0.54
N SER A 63 7.01 11.35 1.17
CA SER A 63 7.17 11.34 2.63
C SER A 63 7.40 12.73 3.21
N LYS A 64 8.29 13.52 2.61
CA LYS A 64 8.59 14.89 3.05
C LYS A 64 7.37 15.79 2.93
N LYS A 65 6.64 15.69 1.80
CA LYS A 65 5.45 16.49 1.59
C LYS A 65 4.31 16.08 2.53
N CYS A 66 4.10 14.79 2.76
CA CYS A 66 3.12 14.31 3.72
C CYS A 66 3.41 14.84 5.12
N LEU A 67 4.65 14.76 5.57
CA LEU A 67 5.07 15.29 6.87
C LEU A 67 4.84 16.81 6.96
N ALA A 68 5.21 17.55 5.93
CA ALA A 68 5.06 19.01 5.90
C ALA A 68 3.58 19.45 5.92
N ASP A 69 2.72 18.75 5.15
CA ASP A 69 1.32 19.15 4.97
C ASP A 69 0.43 18.66 6.13
N THR A 70 0.76 17.53 6.77
CA THR A 70 -0.14 16.85 7.71
C THR A 70 0.46 16.60 9.09
N GLY A 71 1.77 16.74 9.26
CA GLY A 71 2.49 16.34 10.48
C GLY A 71 2.59 14.80 10.64
N ILE A 72 2.32 14.03 9.60
CA ILE A 72 2.37 12.57 9.62
C ILE A 72 3.63 12.08 8.91
N LYS A 73 4.42 11.25 9.60
CA LYS A 73 5.59 10.57 9.04
C LYS A 73 5.16 9.25 8.40
N ILE A 74 5.51 9.03 7.14
CA ILE A 74 5.30 7.73 6.49
C ILE A 74 6.50 6.82 6.78
N GLU A 75 6.22 5.58 7.17
CA GLU A 75 7.18 4.48 7.24
C GLU A 75 6.77 3.40 6.25
N TYR A 76 7.57 3.23 5.20
CA TYR A 76 7.30 2.24 4.16
C TYR A 76 7.69 0.84 4.61
N ILE A 77 6.82 -0.11 4.33
CA ILE A 77 7.01 -1.55 4.52
C ILE A 77 6.91 -2.18 3.13
N THR A 78 8.03 -2.23 2.44
CA THR A 78 8.09 -2.70 1.04
C THR A 78 8.15 -4.21 0.97
N ALA A 79 7.29 -4.81 0.16
CA ALA A 79 7.23 -6.25 -0.05
C ALA A 79 6.79 -6.58 -1.48
N THR A 80 6.88 -7.85 -1.87
CA THR A 80 6.33 -8.31 -3.15
C THR A 80 4.80 -8.34 -3.12
N THR A 81 4.14 -8.28 -4.26
CA THR A 81 2.67 -8.35 -4.38
C THR A 81 2.05 -9.50 -3.58
N ASP A 82 2.64 -10.69 -3.68
CA ASP A 82 2.13 -11.87 -2.99
C ASP A 82 2.39 -11.80 -1.47
N ASP A 83 3.52 -11.24 -1.04
CA ASP A 83 3.83 -11.05 0.38
C ASP A 83 2.96 -9.94 1.01
N VAL A 84 2.69 -8.86 0.28
CA VAL A 84 1.71 -7.84 0.68
C VAL A 84 0.35 -8.49 0.93
N THR A 85 -0.16 -9.25 -0.04
CA THR A 85 -1.44 -9.96 0.08
C THR A 85 -1.45 -10.91 1.29
N LYS A 86 -0.39 -11.71 1.46
CA LYS A 86 -0.24 -12.62 2.60
C LYS A 86 -0.23 -11.86 3.92
N ARG A 87 0.51 -10.75 4.00
CA ARG A 87 0.63 -9.95 5.23
C ARG A 87 -0.69 -9.31 5.63
N VAL A 88 -1.46 -8.79 4.68
CA VAL A 88 -2.81 -8.26 4.96
C VAL A 88 -3.71 -9.31 5.60
N ILE A 89 -3.66 -10.55 5.10
CA ILE A 89 -4.50 -11.64 5.62
C ILE A 89 -4.03 -12.13 6.99
N THR A 90 -2.70 -12.25 7.20
CA THR A 90 -2.15 -12.93 8.39
C THR A 90 -1.73 -11.97 9.50
N GLN A 91 -1.48 -10.70 9.19
CA GLN A 91 -0.94 -9.69 10.11
C GLN A 91 -1.63 -8.33 9.92
N PRO A 92 -2.98 -8.23 10.00
CA PRO A 92 -3.72 -7.01 9.67
C PRO A 92 -3.36 -5.80 10.54
N ASN A 93 -2.84 -6.02 11.75
CA ASN A 93 -2.43 -4.95 12.66
C ASN A 93 -0.99 -4.45 12.44
N SER A 94 -0.30 -4.94 11.41
CA SER A 94 1.11 -4.59 11.18
C SER A 94 1.31 -3.40 10.24
N PHE A 95 0.24 -2.79 9.75
CA PHE A 95 0.24 -1.63 8.85
C PHE A 95 -1.02 -0.77 9.08
N ASP A 96 -1.01 0.43 8.56
CA ASP A 96 -2.11 1.40 8.67
C ASP A 96 -2.71 1.75 7.31
N VAL A 97 -1.88 1.80 6.28
CA VAL A 97 -2.29 2.01 4.88
C VAL A 97 -1.75 0.87 4.03
N LEU A 98 -2.59 0.43 3.10
CA LEU A 98 -2.27 -0.60 2.12
C LEU A 98 -2.20 0.01 0.72
N ASP A 99 -1.12 -0.27 0.01
CA ASP A 99 -0.95 -0.05 -1.41
C ASP A 99 -0.75 -1.41 -2.10
N THR A 100 -1.66 -1.76 -2.99
CA THR A 100 -1.63 -3.07 -3.63
C THR A 100 -2.27 -3.03 -5.01
N GLU A 101 -1.97 -4.01 -5.82
CA GLU A 101 -2.60 -4.18 -7.11
C GLU A 101 -4.08 -4.57 -6.94
N TYR A 102 -4.95 -3.94 -7.73
CA TYR A 102 -6.40 -4.11 -7.64
C TYR A 102 -6.88 -5.56 -7.76
N PHE A 103 -6.17 -6.42 -8.49
CA PHE A 103 -6.54 -7.82 -8.64
C PHE A 103 -6.39 -8.62 -7.33
N SER A 104 -5.57 -8.18 -6.39
CA SER A 104 -5.45 -8.77 -5.06
C SER A 104 -6.72 -8.57 -4.22
N LEU A 105 -7.53 -7.56 -4.50
CA LEU A 105 -8.74 -7.23 -3.75
C LEU A 105 -9.76 -8.37 -3.72
N LYS A 106 -9.80 -9.24 -4.74
CA LYS A 106 -10.63 -10.46 -4.73
C LYS A 106 -10.35 -11.37 -3.53
N LYS A 107 -9.12 -11.35 -3.00
CA LYS A 107 -8.70 -12.10 -1.81
C LYS A 107 -8.82 -11.25 -0.54
N LEU A 108 -8.53 -9.96 -0.64
CA LEU A 108 -8.42 -9.06 0.50
C LEU A 108 -9.77 -8.61 1.03
N VAL A 109 -10.72 -8.27 0.18
CA VAL A 109 -12.07 -7.84 0.60
C VAL A 109 -12.79 -8.94 1.39
N PRO A 110 -12.86 -10.19 0.91
CA PRO A 110 -13.50 -11.27 1.68
C PRO A 110 -12.81 -11.58 3.02
N SER A 111 -11.51 -11.26 3.18
CA SER A 111 -10.80 -11.44 4.44
C SER A 111 -11.37 -10.57 5.56
N GLY A 112 -11.92 -9.41 5.21
CA GLY A 112 -12.43 -8.41 6.16
C GLY A 112 -11.34 -7.60 6.87
N ASN A 113 -10.10 -7.65 6.39
CA ASN A 113 -8.95 -6.99 6.98
C ASN A 113 -8.63 -5.63 6.34
N ILE A 114 -9.46 -5.17 5.40
CA ILE A 114 -9.39 -3.82 4.82
C ILE A 114 -10.69 -3.08 5.08
N LEU A 115 -10.58 -1.77 5.31
CA LEU A 115 -11.74 -0.91 5.57
C LEU A 115 -12.25 -0.31 4.26
N ALA A 116 -13.56 -0.15 4.17
CA ALA A 116 -14.16 0.67 3.13
C ALA A 116 -13.77 2.14 3.30
N LEU A 117 -13.51 2.79 2.19
CA LEU A 117 -13.31 4.24 2.13
C LEU A 117 -14.63 4.90 1.76
N ASP A 118 -14.96 6.01 2.42
CA ASP A 118 -16.11 6.84 2.07
C ASP A 118 -15.72 7.77 0.92
N ALA A 119 -16.22 7.47 -0.28
CA ALA A 119 -15.90 8.23 -1.49
C ALA A 119 -16.27 9.73 -1.37
N LYS A 120 -17.30 10.08 -0.59
CA LYS A 120 -17.71 11.47 -0.36
C LYS A 120 -16.68 12.29 0.42
N LYS A 121 -15.79 11.64 1.16
CA LYS A 121 -14.70 12.29 1.90
C LYS A 121 -13.47 12.53 1.04
N ILE A 122 -13.43 12.02 -0.17
CA ILE A 122 -12.30 12.10 -1.09
C ILE A 122 -12.61 13.17 -2.13
N LYS A 123 -12.03 14.35 -1.97
CA LYS A 123 -12.32 15.54 -2.80
C LYS A 123 -12.13 15.29 -4.29
N GLU A 124 -11.11 14.50 -4.65
CA GLU A 124 -10.71 14.27 -6.04
C GLU A 124 -11.32 12.97 -6.61
N PHE A 125 -12.26 12.33 -5.89
CA PHE A 125 -12.82 11.06 -6.35
C PHE A 125 -13.51 11.16 -7.72
N ASP A 126 -14.25 12.23 -7.95
CA ASP A 126 -14.97 12.45 -9.22
C ASP A 126 -14.03 12.81 -10.38
N ASN A 127 -12.79 13.20 -10.09
CA ASN A 127 -11.75 13.47 -11.08
C ASN A 127 -11.00 12.22 -11.54
N ILE A 128 -11.24 11.06 -10.91
CA ILE A 128 -10.64 9.79 -11.34
C ILE A 128 -11.19 9.41 -12.70
N THR A 129 -10.29 9.08 -13.63
CA THR A 129 -10.70 8.69 -14.99
C THR A 129 -11.72 7.55 -14.96
N PRO A 130 -12.80 7.62 -15.78
CA PRO A 130 -13.87 6.64 -15.80
C PRO A 130 -13.44 5.23 -16.18
N VAL A 131 -12.24 5.06 -16.72
CA VAL A 131 -11.62 3.74 -16.96
C VAL A 131 -11.59 2.91 -15.67
N PHE A 132 -11.23 3.51 -14.53
CA PHE A 132 -11.10 2.80 -13.26
C PHE A 132 -12.37 2.77 -12.43
N THR A 133 -13.26 3.73 -12.60
CA THR A 133 -14.48 3.86 -11.79
C THR A 133 -15.73 3.31 -12.45
N LYS A 134 -15.77 3.32 -13.80
CA LYS A 134 -16.97 2.96 -14.60
C LYS A 134 -16.69 1.92 -15.69
N GLY A 135 -15.43 1.57 -15.94
CA GLY A 135 -15.07 0.69 -17.06
C GLY A 135 -15.33 1.33 -18.42
N GLN A 136 -15.14 2.64 -18.54
CA GLN A 136 -15.42 3.41 -19.75
C GLN A 136 -14.23 4.31 -20.10
N LEU A 137 -14.02 4.50 -21.38
CA LEU A 137 -13.15 5.57 -21.87
C LEU A 137 -13.80 6.94 -21.61
N PRO A 138 -13.02 8.04 -21.64
CA PRO A 138 -13.58 9.39 -21.47
C PRO A 138 -14.70 9.76 -22.47
N ASN A 139 -14.71 9.14 -23.65
CA ASN A 139 -15.76 9.29 -24.65
C ASN A 139 -17.01 8.43 -24.41
N GLY A 140 -17.10 7.74 -23.26
CA GLY A 140 -18.23 6.89 -22.88
C GLY A 140 -18.20 5.47 -23.44
N LYS A 141 -17.22 5.12 -24.30
CA LYS A 141 -17.11 3.76 -24.84
C LYS A 141 -16.74 2.78 -23.72
N THR A 142 -17.54 1.73 -23.54
CA THR A 142 -17.25 0.65 -22.58
C THR A 142 -16.00 -0.10 -23.01
N ILE A 143 -15.10 -0.35 -22.05
CA ILE A 143 -13.91 -1.18 -22.23
C ILE A 143 -14.20 -2.62 -21.88
N GLY A 144 -13.30 -3.54 -22.34
CA GLY A 144 -13.46 -4.98 -22.15
C GLY A 144 -13.73 -5.40 -20.72
N GLY A 145 -14.57 -6.40 -20.56
CA GLY A 145 -15.02 -6.91 -19.27
C GLY A 145 -14.30 -8.16 -18.76
N GLN A 146 -13.24 -8.61 -19.45
CA GLN A 146 -12.48 -9.79 -19.01
C GLN A 146 -11.68 -9.47 -17.75
N GLY A 147 -11.47 -10.51 -16.96
CA GLY A 147 -10.64 -10.46 -15.77
C GLY A 147 -11.22 -9.67 -14.61
N THR A 148 -10.34 -9.37 -13.69
CA THR A 148 -10.60 -8.48 -12.56
C THR A 148 -10.27 -7.05 -13.00
N ALA A 149 -11.21 -6.37 -13.64
CA ALA A 149 -11.02 -4.96 -13.94
C ALA A 149 -11.17 -4.10 -12.67
N PRO A 150 -10.45 -2.96 -12.55
CA PRO A 150 -10.51 -2.12 -11.34
C PRO A 150 -11.95 -1.75 -10.93
N TRP A 151 -12.78 -1.34 -11.86
CA TRP A 151 -14.16 -0.95 -11.59
C TRP A 151 -15.06 -2.10 -11.08
N LYS A 152 -14.71 -3.37 -11.34
CA LYS A 152 -15.43 -4.54 -10.83
C LYS A 152 -15.14 -4.83 -9.34
N VAL A 153 -14.06 -4.29 -8.82
CA VAL A 153 -13.62 -4.49 -7.43
C VAL A 153 -13.55 -3.18 -6.65
N LEU A 154 -14.09 -2.11 -7.22
CA LEU A 154 -14.04 -0.78 -6.63
C LEU A 154 -15.10 -0.60 -5.54
N TYR A 155 -16.35 -0.97 -5.80
CA TYR A 155 -17.47 -0.65 -4.93
C TYR A 155 -17.82 -1.80 -3.99
N LEU A 156 -18.21 -1.46 -2.76
CA LEU A 156 -18.72 -2.39 -1.76
C LEU A 156 -20.21 -2.15 -1.51
N GLU A 157 -20.94 -3.16 -1.08
CA GLU A 157 -22.37 -3.05 -0.75
C GLU A 157 -22.64 -2.14 0.46
N GLY A 158 -21.61 -1.89 1.29
CA GLY A 158 -21.73 -1.03 2.49
C GLY A 158 -20.40 -0.89 3.22
N ALA A 159 -20.36 -0.03 4.23
CA ALA A 159 -19.17 0.34 5.00
C ALA A 159 -18.39 -0.85 5.59
N ASN A 160 -19.07 -1.90 5.98
CA ASN A 160 -18.49 -3.10 6.60
C ASN A 160 -18.68 -4.35 5.72
N SER A 161 -19.05 -4.15 4.44
CA SER A 161 -19.29 -5.28 3.53
C SER A 161 -17.98 -5.95 3.14
N LYS A 162 -18.03 -7.25 2.99
CA LYS A 162 -16.98 -8.10 2.42
C LYS A 162 -17.32 -8.53 0.99
N THR A 163 -18.33 -7.90 0.42
CA THR A 163 -18.91 -8.22 -0.90
C THR A 163 -18.82 -6.99 -1.80
N PHE A 164 -18.35 -7.21 -3.01
CA PHE A 164 -18.33 -6.17 -4.03
C PHE A 164 -19.74 -5.86 -4.52
N SER A 165 -20.02 -4.58 -4.74
CA SER A 165 -21.23 -4.14 -5.41
C SER A 165 -21.03 -4.10 -6.91
N ALA A 166 -22.02 -4.60 -7.66
CA ALA A 166 -22.06 -4.50 -9.11
C ALA A 166 -22.38 -3.07 -9.63
N THR A 167 -22.86 -2.21 -8.75
CA THR A 167 -23.23 -0.83 -9.04
C THR A 167 -22.46 0.14 -8.15
N PRO A 168 -22.24 1.40 -8.60
CA PRO A 168 -21.60 2.40 -7.77
C PRO A 168 -22.31 2.63 -6.43
N THR A 169 -21.55 2.72 -5.37
CA THR A 169 -21.99 3.08 -4.01
C THR A 169 -21.08 4.17 -3.45
N GLU A 170 -21.36 4.66 -2.25
CA GLU A 170 -20.48 5.59 -1.55
C GLU A 170 -19.28 4.91 -0.86
N PHE A 171 -19.24 3.57 -0.82
CA PHE A 171 -18.18 2.80 -0.19
C PHE A 171 -17.28 2.15 -1.22
N VAL A 172 -15.98 2.50 -1.17
CA VAL A 172 -14.99 2.00 -2.13
C VAL A 172 -13.86 1.26 -1.43
N THR A 173 -13.25 0.33 -2.14
CA THR A 173 -12.15 -0.52 -1.64
C THR A 173 -10.80 0.14 -1.79
N LEU A 174 -10.64 1.04 -2.78
CA LEU A 174 -9.36 1.61 -3.17
C LEU A 174 -9.53 3.01 -3.78
N ILE A 175 -8.41 3.72 -3.83
CA ILE A 175 -8.21 4.90 -4.66
C ILE A 175 -7.11 4.55 -5.67
N PRO A 176 -7.39 4.57 -6.99
CA PRO A 176 -6.36 4.36 -8.01
C PRO A 176 -5.31 5.46 -7.93
N THR A 177 -4.05 5.10 -7.77
CA THR A 177 -2.92 6.04 -7.68
C THR A 177 -2.04 6.01 -8.91
N VAL A 178 -1.75 4.83 -9.42
CA VAL A 178 -0.90 4.61 -10.58
C VAL A 178 -1.43 3.43 -11.39
N TYR A 179 -1.16 3.40 -12.68
CA TYR A 179 -1.45 2.27 -13.54
C TYR A 179 -0.36 2.06 -14.57
N ASN A 180 -0.20 0.84 -14.99
CA ASN A 180 0.56 0.45 -16.16
C ASN A 180 -0.15 -0.69 -16.90
N ALA A 181 0.37 -1.06 -18.05
CA ALA A 181 0.00 -2.28 -18.76
C ALA A 181 1.25 -3.14 -18.90
N ASP A 182 1.13 -4.42 -18.59
CA ASP A 182 2.20 -5.36 -18.85
C ASP A 182 2.34 -5.55 -20.36
N THR A 183 3.54 -5.28 -20.86
CA THR A 183 3.87 -5.28 -22.28
C THR A 183 5.22 -5.93 -22.48
N LEU A 184 5.48 -6.36 -23.74
CA LEU A 184 6.81 -6.84 -24.09
C LEU A 184 7.81 -5.68 -24.11
N GLY A 185 8.75 -5.70 -23.17
CA GLY A 185 9.94 -4.85 -23.21
C GLY A 185 10.93 -5.37 -24.23
N ILE A 186 11.40 -4.52 -25.12
CA ILE A 186 12.39 -4.88 -26.14
C ILE A 186 13.64 -3.99 -26.07
N ARG A 187 14.72 -4.50 -26.65
CA ARG A 187 15.96 -3.76 -26.86
C ARG A 187 16.00 -3.26 -28.32
N PRO A 188 15.51 -2.04 -28.63
CA PRO A 188 15.44 -1.53 -30.00
C PRO A 188 16.82 -1.27 -30.62
N ASP A 189 17.84 -1.17 -29.79
CA ASP A 189 19.24 -1.12 -30.23
C ASP A 189 19.73 -2.45 -30.81
N LEU A 190 19.19 -3.57 -30.37
CA LEU A 190 19.56 -4.93 -30.81
C LEU A 190 18.54 -5.54 -31.77
N ILE A 191 17.26 -5.29 -31.55
CA ILE A 191 16.15 -5.86 -32.32
C ILE A 191 15.67 -4.82 -33.33
N LYS A 192 15.94 -5.04 -34.62
CA LYS A 192 15.64 -4.09 -35.70
C LYS A 192 14.36 -4.39 -36.47
N ARG A 193 13.59 -5.42 -36.05
CA ARG A 193 12.29 -5.79 -36.62
C ARG A 193 11.17 -5.51 -35.62
N PRO A 194 9.93 -5.35 -36.09
CA PRO A 194 8.78 -5.24 -35.21
C PRO A 194 8.59 -6.49 -34.36
N ILE A 195 8.24 -6.29 -33.08
CA ILE A 195 7.81 -7.31 -32.15
C ILE A 195 6.35 -7.02 -31.83
N ASN A 196 5.44 -7.82 -32.34
CA ASN A 196 3.99 -7.56 -32.30
C ASN A 196 3.20 -8.67 -31.60
N SER A 197 3.87 -9.67 -31.03
CA SER A 197 3.20 -10.83 -30.44
C SER A 197 3.95 -11.32 -29.20
N TRP A 198 3.20 -11.77 -28.20
CA TRP A 198 3.74 -12.46 -27.04
C TRP A 198 4.41 -13.78 -27.39
N ALA A 199 4.08 -14.41 -28.53
CA ALA A 199 4.72 -15.61 -29.06
C ALA A 199 6.23 -15.43 -29.23
N GLU A 200 6.71 -14.21 -29.37
CA GLU A 200 8.14 -13.91 -29.52
C GLU A 200 8.99 -14.32 -28.30
N LEU A 201 8.38 -14.46 -27.12
CA LEU A 201 9.09 -14.99 -25.95
C LEU A 201 9.56 -16.45 -26.15
N LEU A 202 8.91 -17.19 -27.04
CA LEU A 202 9.29 -18.56 -27.42
C LEU A 202 10.09 -18.63 -28.72
N ASN A 203 10.35 -17.50 -29.36
CA ASN A 203 11.12 -17.46 -30.61
C ASN A 203 12.56 -17.94 -30.36
N PRO A 204 13.04 -18.95 -31.10
CA PRO A 204 14.40 -19.49 -30.95
C PRO A 204 15.51 -18.42 -31.09
N GLU A 205 15.27 -17.33 -31.84
CA GLU A 205 16.16 -16.17 -31.95
C GLU A 205 16.52 -15.59 -30.59
N PHE A 206 15.58 -15.64 -29.64
CA PHE A 206 15.73 -15.07 -28.29
C PHE A 206 16.04 -16.11 -27.22
N LYS A 207 16.42 -17.33 -27.60
CA LYS A 207 16.77 -18.37 -26.63
C LYS A 207 17.84 -17.89 -25.64
N GLY A 208 17.53 -17.96 -24.35
CA GLY A 208 18.40 -17.50 -23.26
C GLY A 208 18.47 -15.97 -23.08
N LYS A 209 17.63 -15.20 -23.82
CA LYS A 209 17.57 -13.74 -23.74
C LYS A 209 16.19 -13.21 -23.39
N ALA A 210 15.18 -14.10 -23.37
CA ALA A 210 13.81 -13.76 -22.95
C ALA A 210 13.66 -13.97 -21.44
N ALA A 211 12.85 -13.14 -20.80
CA ALA A 211 12.50 -13.26 -19.38
C ALA A 211 11.03 -12.86 -19.16
N ILE A 212 10.42 -13.43 -18.14
CA ILE A 212 9.12 -13.02 -17.59
C ILE A 212 9.29 -12.75 -16.09
N LEU A 213 8.32 -12.07 -15.49
CA LEU A 213 8.34 -11.80 -14.06
C LEU A 213 8.20 -13.10 -13.25
N ASN A 214 9.09 -13.27 -12.28
CA ASN A 214 9.01 -14.36 -11.31
C ASN A 214 8.12 -13.98 -10.12
N ILE A 215 6.92 -13.48 -10.42
CA ILE A 215 5.86 -13.18 -9.47
C ILE A 215 4.65 -13.99 -9.92
N PRO A 216 4.23 -15.04 -9.20
CA PRO A 216 3.20 -15.98 -9.66
C PRO A 216 1.90 -15.33 -10.11
N SER A 217 1.44 -14.31 -9.40
CA SER A 217 0.19 -13.58 -9.73
C SER A 217 0.27 -12.76 -11.03
N ILE A 218 1.45 -12.46 -11.52
CA ILE A 218 1.68 -11.72 -12.77
C ILE A 218 2.21 -12.65 -13.86
N GLY A 219 3.28 -13.38 -13.58
CA GLY A 219 3.96 -14.22 -14.57
C GLY A 219 3.07 -15.32 -15.16
N ILE A 220 2.05 -15.79 -14.42
CA ILE A 220 1.06 -16.72 -14.97
C ILE A 220 0.22 -16.08 -16.08
N MET A 221 -0.08 -14.79 -15.97
CA MET A 221 -0.81 -14.06 -17.01
C MET A 221 0.05 -13.85 -18.23
N ASP A 222 1.34 -13.52 -18.06
CA ASP A 222 2.30 -13.42 -19.16
C ASP A 222 2.40 -14.76 -19.89
N ALA A 223 2.49 -15.89 -19.16
CA ALA A 223 2.51 -17.22 -19.74
C ALA A 223 1.21 -17.52 -20.53
N ALA A 224 0.04 -17.17 -19.98
CA ALA A 224 -1.23 -17.33 -20.67
C ALA A 224 -1.30 -16.51 -21.97
N MET A 225 -0.74 -15.29 -21.97
CA MET A 225 -0.64 -14.45 -23.16
C MET A 225 0.23 -15.10 -24.25
N VAL A 226 1.33 -15.76 -23.85
CA VAL A 226 2.19 -16.52 -24.77
C VAL A 226 1.46 -17.72 -25.36
N VAL A 227 0.79 -18.51 -24.52
CA VAL A 227 0.04 -19.71 -24.94
C VAL A 227 -1.06 -19.33 -25.94
N GLU A 228 -1.79 -18.26 -25.69
CA GLU A 228 -2.82 -17.77 -26.61
C GLU A 228 -2.21 -17.23 -27.92
N ALA A 229 -1.13 -16.47 -27.82
CA ALA A 229 -0.44 -15.90 -28.97
C ALA A 229 0.19 -16.97 -29.90
N THR A 230 0.52 -18.14 -29.36
CA THR A 230 1.01 -19.29 -30.15
C THR A 230 -0.13 -20.13 -30.71
N GLY A 231 -1.39 -19.84 -30.40
CA GLY A 231 -2.56 -20.60 -30.84
C GLY A 231 -2.73 -21.96 -30.16
N GLN A 232 -1.99 -22.23 -29.08
CA GLN A 232 -2.07 -23.51 -28.35
C GLN A 232 -3.37 -23.64 -27.55
N HIS A 233 -3.86 -22.53 -27.01
CA HIS A 233 -5.12 -22.45 -26.30
C HIS A 233 -5.73 -21.06 -26.45
N LYS A 234 -7.05 -20.95 -26.33
CA LYS A 234 -7.79 -19.70 -26.27
C LYS A 234 -8.58 -19.66 -24.98
N TYR A 235 -8.20 -18.74 -24.08
CA TYR A 235 -8.90 -18.55 -22.83
C TYR A 235 -10.20 -17.78 -23.04
N GLU A 236 -11.27 -18.19 -22.36
CA GLU A 236 -12.51 -17.42 -22.32
C GLU A 236 -12.30 -16.12 -21.53
N ASP A 237 -11.72 -16.20 -20.36
CA ASP A 237 -11.36 -15.04 -19.53
C ASP A 237 -10.04 -15.30 -18.79
N LYS A 238 -8.92 -14.85 -19.35
CA LYS A 238 -7.58 -15.00 -18.77
C LYS A 238 -7.45 -14.47 -17.33
N GLY A 239 -8.22 -13.45 -16.98
CA GLY A 239 -8.20 -12.88 -15.64
C GLY A 239 -9.04 -13.64 -14.61
N ASN A 240 -9.80 -14.65 -15.04
CA ASN A 240 -10.63 -15.49 -14.19
C ASN A 240 -10.54 -16.97 -14.59
N MET A 241 -9.36 -17.40 -15.01
CA MET A 241 -9.13 -18.80 -15.37
C MET A 241 -9.59 -19.73 -14.26
N THR A 242 -10.23 -20.80 -14.65
CA THR A 242 -10.63 -21.88 -13.75
C THR A 242 -9.42 -22.77 -13.43
N LYS A 243 -9.56 -23.64 -12.43
CA LYS A 243 -8.52 -24.61 -12.11
C LYS A 243 -8.31 -25.65 -13.22
N ALA A 244 -9.30 -25.82 -14.11
CA ALA A 244 -9.23 -26.74 -15.24
C ALA A 244 -8.52 -26.14 -16.47
N GLU A 245 -8.50 -24.84 -16.58
CA GLU A 245 -7.72 -24.10 -17.59
C GLU A 245 -6.27 -23.91 -17.14
#